data_e9cacac44254410c1c6fc79d4973b3d9
#
_entry.id   e9cacac44254410c1c6fc79d4973b3d9
#
_cell.length_a   1.000
_cell.length_b   1.000
_cell.length_c   1.000
_cell.angle_alpha   90.00
_cell.angle_beta   90.00
_cell.angle_gamma   90.00
#
_symmetry.space_group_name_H-M   'P 1'
#
loop_
_entity.id
_entity.type
_entity.pdbx_description
1 polymer ?
#
loop_
_entity_poly.entity_id
_entity_poly.type
_entity_poly.pdbx_seq_one_letter_code
_entity_poly.pdbx_strand_id
1 'polypeptide(L)'
;MFDDIIPYPTAPEEQRAAIALQRLKGLSASAALQALARHGSAAAVLDATDDDDERLRNALGGKDEALRRADTEMAFCEKNHIRVLPLTDSAYPARLRETPDAPLVLFYRGTADLNARRMLAVIGTRHITEYGRDLCRHLTEDLAAALPQCVVVSGLAYGVDIHAHRGALDHAMPTVGVLAHGLDRIYPAAHRDTAARMASEGGLLTEYVTGTVPERGYFLARNRIVAGMTDATIVVESARVGGALSTARLAQDYDRDVFAFPGRVGDPYSEGCNNLIRASRATLVTSAADVLAALKWTAEQDKPATVQRELFPDLSPDETRVVDALTTEERLSISRIQTLSRLPFNRVNQLLFTLELKGVVRALPGGIYRLLR
;
A
#
# COMPACT_ATOMS: atom_id res chain seq x y z
N MET A 1 -8.75 13.25 4.38
CA MET A 1 -9.64 13.47 3.21
C MET A 1 -10.30 12.17 2.76
N PHE A 2 -9.74 10.99 3.05
CA PHE A 2 -10.29 9.69 2.65
C PHE A 2 -10.58 8.76 3.84
N ASP A 3 -10.63 9.28 5.06
CA ASP A 3 -10.88 8.51 6.30
C ASP A 3 -12.24 7.81 6.32
N ASP A 4 -13.18 8.29 5.50
CA ASP A 4 -14.54 7.74 5.39
C ASP A 4 -14.69 6.67 4.29
N ILE A 5 -13.65 6.43 3.46
CA ILE A 5 -13.70 5.39 2.43
C ILE A 5 -13.32 4.04 3.07
N ILE A 6 -14.33 3.25 3.38
CA ILE A 6 -14.13 1.89 3.90
C ILE A 6 -13.74 0.98 2.72
N PRO A 7 -12.50 0.43 2.69
CA PRO A 7 -12.08 -0.46 1.62
C PRO A 7 -12.84 -1.79 1.67
N TYR A 8 -13.30 -2.26 0.53
CA TYR A 8 -14.00 -3.54 0.33
C TYR A 8 -13.56 -4.19 -0.99
N PRO A 9 -13.72 -5.50 -1.15
CA PRO A 9 -13.53 -6.14 -2.44
C PRO A 9 -14.48 -5.53 -3.47
N THR A 10 -13.94 -5.06 -4.59
CA THR A 10 -14.67 -4.20 -5.51
C THR A 10 -15.38 -5.02 -6.59
N ALA A 11 -16.68 -4.77 -6.78
CA ALA A 11 -17.47 -5.36 -7.85
C ALA A 11 -17.00 -4.88 -9.25
N PRO A 12 -17.18 -5.68 -10.31
CA PRO A 12 -16.78 -5.30 -11.67
C PRO A 12 -17.38 -3.97 -12.15
N GLU A 13 -18.60 -3.65 -11.73
CA GLU A 13 -19.29 -2.40 -12.06
C GLU A 13 -18.54 -1.19 -11.49
N GLU A 14 -18.07 -1.27 -10.25
CA GLU A 14 -17.29 -0.21 -9.62
C GLU A 14 -15.89 -0.09 -10.23
N GLN A 15 -15.24 -1.21 -10.58
CA GLN A 15 -13.97 -1.20 -11.31
C GLN A 15 -14.12 -0.47 -12.65
N ARG A 16 -15.16 -0.79 -13.40
CA ARG A 16 -15.53 -0.12 -14.67
C ARG A 16 -15.77 1.36 -14.46
N ALA A 17 -16.54 1.73 -13.45
CA ALA A 17 -16.85 3.11 -13.11
C ALA A 17 -15.61 3.90 -12.72
N ALA A 18 -14.70 3.32 -11.93
CA ALA A 18 -13.45 3.96 -11.52
C ALA A 18 -12.53 4.25 -12.73
N ILE A 19 -12.40 3.29 -13.66
CA ILE A 19 -11.67 3.52 -14.93
C ILE A 19 -12.33 4.65 -15.73
N ALA A 20 -13.65 4.65 -15.86
CA ALA A 20 -14.38 5.68 -16.59
C ALA A 20 -14.19 7.06 -15.94
N LEU A 21 -14.32 7.16 -14.60
CA LEU A 21 -14.12 8.39 -13.84
C LEU A 21 -12.72 8.97 -14.07
N GLN A 22 -11.67 8.14 -14.02
CA GLN A 22 -10.30 8.56 -14.31
C GLN A 22 -10.13 9.10 -15.75
N ARG A 23 -10.99 8.68 -16.66
CA ARG A 23 -10.94 9.03 -18.09
C ARG A 23 -11.81 10.21 -18.48
N LEU A 24 -12.61 10.74 -17.56
CA LEU A 24 -13.46 11.90 -17.84
C LEU A 24 -12.59 13.12 -18.22
N LYS A 25 -12.85 13.66 -19.40
CA LYS A 25 -12.14 14.86 -19.87
C LYS A 25 -12.59 16.09 -19.09
N GLY A 26 -11.64 16.95 -18.72
CA GLY A 26 -11.92 18.19 -18.00
C GLY A 26 -12.06 18.01 -16.49
N LEU A 27 -12.05 16.80 -15.96
CA LEU A 27 -12.03 16.52 -14.53
C LEU A 27 -10.58 16.28 -14.09
N SER A 28 -10.08 17.10 -13.16
CA SER A 28 -8.77 16.88 -12.58
C SER A 28 -8.78 15.70 -11.61
N ALA A 29 -7.62 15.06 -11.39
CA ALA A 29 -7.51 13.97 -10.41
C ALA A 29 -8.00 14.38 -9.01
N SER A 30 -7.65 15.60 -8.56
CA SER A 30 -8.12 16.13 -7.27
C SER A 30 -9.64 16.31 -7.22
N ALA A 31 -10.26 16.82 -8.31
CA ALA A 31 -11.72 16.96 -8.36
C ALA A 31 -12.42 15.60 -8.37
N ALA A 32 -11.86 14.62 -9.09
CA ALA A 32 -12.38 13.26 -9.11
C ALA A 32 -12.28 12.58 -7.73
N LEU A 33 -11.17 12.78 -7.00
CA LEU A 33 -11.01 12.31 -5.63
C LEU A 33 -12.01 12.97 -4.67
N GLN A 34 -12.25 14.28 -4.80
CA GLN A 34 -13.25 14.98 -4.00
C GLN A 34 -14.67 14.48 -4.30
N ALA A 35 -14.99 14.25 -5.58
CA ALA A 35 -16.27 13.66 -5.97
C ALA A 35 -16.43 12.25 -5.37
N LEU A 36 -15.40 11.41 -5.46
CA LEU A 36 -15.40 10.08 -4.87
C LEU A 36 -15.63 10.12 -3.35
N ALA A 37 -14.98 11.04 -2.64
CA ALA A 37 -15.17 11.21 -1.20
C ALA A 37 -16.60 11.67 -0.84
N ARG A 38 -17.25 12.50 -1.68
CA ARG A 38 -18.64 12.94 -1.47
C ARG A 38 -19.67 11.86 -1.74
N HIS A 39 -19.47 11.09 -2.79
CA HIS A 39 -20.46 10.11 -3.26
C HIS A 39 -20.19 8.67 -2.81
N GLY A 40 -19.01 8.38 -2.26
CA GLY A 40 -18.64 7.10 -1.69
C GLY A 40 -18.19 6.02 -2.70
N SER A 41 -18.59 6.12 -3.97
CA SER A 41 -18.19 5.18 -5.02
C SER A 41 -18.06 5.85 -6.38
N ALA A 42 -17.26 5.29 -7.28
CA ALA A 42 -17.12 5.81 -8.64
C ALA A 42 -18.41 5.66 -9.45
N ALA A 43 -19.17 4.59 -9.24
CA ALA A 43 -20.47 4.40 -9.86
C ALA A 43 -21.44 5.52 -9.45
N ALA A 44 -21.52 5.83 -8.14
CA ALA A 44 -22.37 6.93 -7.65
C ALA A 44 -21.93 8.30 -8.20
N VAL A 45 -20.62 8.56 -8.36
CA VAL A 45 -20.13 9.77 -9.01
C VAL A 45 -20.60 9.87 -10.47
N LEU A 46 -20.54 8.76 -11.22
CA LEU A 46 -21.00 8.75 -12.63
C LEU A 46 -22.52 8.94 -12.78
N ASP A 47 -23.29 8.67 -11.74
CA ASP A 47 -24.74 8.83 -11.73
C ASP A 47 -25.19 10.19 -11.15
N ALA A 48 -24.27 10.98 -10.58
CA ALA A 48 -24.53 12.28 -9.96
C ALA A 48 -24.68 13.41 -11.00
N THR A 49 -25.69 13.32 -11.86
CA THR A 49 -25.92 14.31 -12.95
C THR A 49 -26.31 15.70 -12.44
N ASP A 50 -26.85 15.79 -11.22
CA ASP A 50 -27.30 17.03 -10.58
C ASP A 50 -26.35 17.51 -9.46
N ASP A 51 -25.07 17.10 -9.49
CA ASP A 51 -24.06 17.55 -8.52
C ASP A 51 -23.86 19.07 -8.59
N ASP A 52 -23.59 19.70 -7.45
CA ASP A 52 -23.37 21.15 -7.35
C ASP A 52 -22.08 21.61 -8.06
N ASP A 53 -21.12 20.70 -8.25
CA ASP A 53 -19.86 20.99 -8.97
C ASP A 53 -20.08 21.03 -10.49
N GLU A 54 -20.11 22.23 -11.04
CA GLU A 54 -20.26 22.45 -12.49
C GLU A 54 -19.18 21.73 -13.33
N ARG A 55 -17.95 21.60 -12.80
CA ARG A 55 -16.85 20.90 -13.49
C ARG A 55 -17.16 19.43 -13.63
N LEU A 56 -17.70 18.81 -12.57
CA LEU A 56 -18.12 17.42 -12.58
C LEU A 56 -19.28 17.22 -13.57
N ARG A 57 -20.34 18.05 -13.51
CA ARG A 57 -21.47 17.98 -14.45
C ARG A 57 -21.00 18.07 -15.91
N ASN A 58 -20.13 19.03 -16.21
CA ASN A 58 -19.57 19.19 -17.56
C ASN A 58 -18.75 17.98 -18.00
N ALA A 59 -17.94 17.40 -17.11
CA ALA A 59 -17.15 16.20 -17.39
C ALA A 59 -18.03 14.97 -17.63
N LEU A 60 -19.15 14.83 -16.89
CA LEU A 60 -20.12 13.74 -17.04
C LEU A 60 -20.79 13.71 -18.42
N GLY A 61 -20.81 14.82 -19.16
CA GLY A 61 -21.20 14.81 -20.57
C GLY A 61 -20.40 13.86 -21.45
N GLY A 62 -19.19 13.46 -21.03
CA GLY A 62 -18.34 12.46 -21.69
C GLY A 62 -18.47 11.03 -21.13
N LYS A 63 -19.43 10.76 -20.22
CA LYS A 63 -19.60 9.49 -19.50
C LYS A 63 -19.65 8.28 -20.42
N ASP A 64 -20.46 8.32 -21.48
CA ASP A 64 -20.66 7.17 -22.37
C ASP A 64 -19.38 6.77 -23.10
N GLU A 65 -18.58 7.73 -23.55
CA GLU A 65 -17.29 7.48 -24.18
C GLU A 65 -16.29 6.92 -23.16
N ALA A 66 -16.25 7.48 -21.96
CA ALA A 66 -15.40 7.01 -20.87
C ALA A 66 -15.74 5.57 -20.48
N LEU A 67 -17.03 5.22 -20.41
CA LEU A 67 -17.49 3.85 -20.12
C LEU A 67 -17.13 2.86 -21.22
N ARG A 68 -17.29 3.22 -22.53
CA ARG A 68 -16.84 2.35 -23.63
C ARG A 68 -15.33 2.06 -23.58
N ARG A 69 -14.53 3.06 -23.22
CA ARG A 69 -13.10 2.87 -23.03
C ARG A 69 -12.79 2.01 -21.82
N ALA A 70 -13.54 2.17 -20.73
CA ALA A 70 -13.43 1.31 -19.57
C ALA A 70 -13.76 -0.15 -19.88
N ASP A 71 -14.79 -0.41 -20.71
CA ASP A 71 -15.13 -1.76 -21.17
C ASP A 71 -13.98 -2.42 -21.95
N THR A 72 -13.32 -1.65 -22.82
CA THR A 72 -12.15 -2.13 -23.58
C THR A 72 -11.00 -2.47 -22.63
N GLU A 73 -10.75 -1.65 -21.62
CA GLU A 73 -9.68 -1.85 -20.65
C GLU A 73 -9.98 -3.05 -19.73
N MET A 74 -11.22 -3.19 -19.26
CA MET A 74 -11.66 -4.34 -18.47
C MET A 74 -11.46 -5.66 -19.23
N ALA A 75 -11.86 -5.73 -20.49
CA ALA A 75 -11.67 -6.90 -21.35
C ALA A 75 -10.17 -7.24 -21.54
N PHE A 76 -9.32 -6.22 -21.69
CA PHE A 76 -7.86 -6.42 -21.75
C PHE A 76 -7.31 -6.95 -20.42
N CYS A 77 -7.74 -6.37 -19.29
CA CYS A 77 -7.31 -6.78 -17.96
C CYS A 77 -7.68 -8.24 -17.66
N GLU A 78 -8.92 -8.63 -17.97
CA GLU A 78 -9.39 -10.01 -17.79
C GLU A 78 -8.55 -10.99 -18.62
N LYS A 79 -8.38 -10.72 -19.90
CA LYS A 79 -7.59 -11.56 -20.83
C LYS A 79 -6.13 -11.74 -20.38
N ASN A 80 -5.54 -10.73 -19.71
CA ASN A 80 -4.12 -10.71 -19.34
C ASN A 80 -3.88 -10.96 -17.84
N HIS A 81 -4.91 -11.37 -17.09
CA HIS A 81 -4.85 -11.60 -15.64
C HIS A 81 -4.33 -10.39 -14.87
N ILE A 82 -4.80 -9.20 -15.24
CA ILE A 82 -4.50 -7.93 -14.58
C ILE A 82 -5.63 -7.61 -13.61
N ARG A 83 -5.31 -7.37 -12.37
CA ARG A 83 -6.27 -6.90 -11.37
C ARG A 83 -6.48 -5.40 -11.53
N VAL A 84 -7.74 -4.98 -11.54
CA VAL A 84 -8.15 -3.58 -11.48
C VAL A 84 -8.43 -3.25 -10.02
N LEU A 85 -7.74 -2.29 -9.47
CA LEU A 85 -7.79 -1.90 -8.05
C LEU A 85 -8.25 -0.44 -7.95
N PRO A 86 -9.55 -0.16 -7.84
CA PRO A 86 -10.05 1.15 -7.46
C PRO A 86 -9.55 1.58 -6.08
N LEU A 87 -9.55 2.87 -5.80
CA LEU A 87 -9.13 3.44 -4.51
C LEU A 87 -9.91 2.83 -3.32
N THR A 88 -11.16 2.41 -3.57
CA THR A 88 -12.06 1.77 -2.58
C THR A 88 -11.77 0.28 -2.38
N ASP A 89 -10.93 -0.35 -3.22
CA ASP A 89 -10.65 -1.79 -3.12
C ASP A 89 -9.76 -2.12 -1.92
N SER A 90 -10.06 -3.20 -1.20
CA SER A 90 -9.27 -3.65 -0.05
C SER A 90 -7.83 -4.02 -0.40
N ALA A 91 -7.57 -4.46 -1.63
CA ALA A 91 -6.23 -4.78 -2.13
C ALA A 91 -5.46 -3.56 -2.67
N TYR A 92 -6.08 -2.37 -2.74
CA TYR A 92 -5.38 -1.14 -3.08
C TYR A 92 -4.32 -0.84 -2.00
N PRO A 93 -3.09 -0.38 -2.36
CA PRO A 93 -2.06 -0.08 -1.37
C PRO A 93 -2.53 0.93 -0.32
N ALA A 94 -2.71 0.49 0.93
CA ALA A 94 -3.24 1.33 2.01
C ALA A 94 -2.37 2.58 2.24
N ARG A 95 -1.04 2.43 2.22
CA ARG A 95 -0.11 3.55 2.35
C ARG A 95 -0.29 4.61 1.26
N LEU A 96 -0.55 4.17 0.02
CA LEU A 96 -0.77 5.09 -1.10
C LEU A 96 -2.14 5.77 -1.01
N ARG A 97 -3.16 5.09 -0.48
CA ARG A 97 -4.49 5.67 -0.26
C ARG A 97 -4.46 6.89 0.65
N GLU A 98 -3.54 6.91 1.62
CA GLU A 98 -3.33 8.03 2.56
C GLU A 98 -2.74 9.28 1.90
N THR A 99 -2.17 9.17 0.70
CA THR A 99 -1.55 10.31 0.01
C THR A 99 -2.61 11.21 -0.64
N PRO A 100 -2.39 12.55 -0.67
CA PRO A 100 -3.37 13.51 -1.16
C PRO A 100 -3.62 13.42 -2.67
N ASP A 101 -2.77 12.72 -3.40
CA ASP A 101 -2.79 12.56 -4.85
C ASP A 101 -2.82 11.08 -5.27
N ALA A 102 -3.40 10.23 -4.43
CA ALA A 102 -3.57 8.81 -4.72
C ALA A 102 -4.29 8.58 -6.08
N PRO A 103 -3.83 7.65 -6.93
CA PRO A 103 -4.56 7.28 -8.13
C PRO A 103 -5.95 6.74 -7.86
N LEU A 104 -6.95 7.13 -8.67
CA LEU A 104 -8.32 6.61 -8.54
C LEU A 104 -8.41 5.11 -8.80
N VAL A 105 -7.57 4.60 -9.69
CA VAL A 105 -7.49 3.18 -10.04
C VAL A 105 -6.06 2.80 -10.37
N LEU A 106 -5.69 1.60 -9.99
CA LEU A 106 -4.42 0.96 -10.31
C LEU A 106 -4.68 -0.34 -11.08
N PHE A 107 -3.76 -0.65 -11.98
CA PHE A 107 -3.71 -1.90 -12.72
C PHE A 107 -2.52 -2.71 -12.22
N TYR A 108 -2.75 -3.91 -11.76
CA TYR A 108 -1.74 -4.74 -11.15
C TYR A 108 -1.67 -6.14 -11.75
N ARG A 109 -0.47 -6.56 -12.10
CA ARG A 109 -0.17 -7.94 -12.53
C ARG A 109 0.98 -8.48 -11.71
N GLY A 110 0.70 -9.47 -10.86
CA GLY A 110 1.70 -10.10 -10.01
C GLY A 110 1.11 -10.84 -8.82
N THR A 111 2.01 -11.34 -7.98
CA THR A 111 1.71 -12.13 -6.79
C THR A 111 2.09 -11.45 -5.49
N ALA A 112 2.94 -10.40 -5.54
CA ALA A 112 3.34 -9.67 -4.34
C ALA A 112 2.14 -9.00 -3.65
N ASP A 113 2.12 -9.03 -2.33
CA ASP A 113 1.14 -8.30 -1.54
C ASP A 113 1.48 -6.81 -1.54
N LEU A 114 0.56 -5.99 -2.08
CA LEU A 114 0.71 -4.53 -2.13
C LEU A 114 0.48 -3.86 -0.77
N ASN A 115 -0.02 -4.62 0.21
CA ASN A 115 -0.19 -4.23 1.60
C ASN A 115 0.77 -4.98 2.54
N ALA A 116 1.87 -5.52 1.98
CA ALA A 116 2.91 -6.17 2.77
C ALA A 116 3.32 -5.29 3.95
N ARG A 117 3.58 -5.94 5.08
CA ARG A 117 3.93 -5.25 6.34
C ARG A 117 5.12 -4.30 6.19
N ARG A 118 6.07 -4.61 5.29
CA ARG A 118 7.30 -3.85 5.05
C ARG A 118 7.54 -3.68 3.57
N MET A 119 7.64 -2.43 3.15
CA MET A 119 7.86 -2.07 1.76
C MET A 119 8.91 -0.96 1.67
N LEU A 120 9.95 -1.16 0.89
CA LEU A 120 11.05 -0.18 0.71
C LEU A 120 11.14 0.24 -0.76
N ALA A 121 11.16 1.54 -1.00
CA ALA A 121 11.55 2.07 -2.30
C ALA A 121 13.08 2.08 -2.41
N VAL A 122 13.63 1.50 -3.49
CA VAL A 122 15.05 1.56 -3.81
C VAL A 122 15.20 2.26 -5.15
N ILE A 123 15.77 3.47 -5.13
CA ILE A 123 15.79 4.36 -6.29
C ILE A 123 17.17 4.99 -6.51
N GLY A 124 17.38 5.55 -7.69
CA GLY A 124 18.63 6.26 -7.96
C GLY A 124 18.81 6.72 -9.39
N THR A 125 20.05 6.99 -9.74
CA THR A 125 20.46 7.43 -11.07
C THR A 125 20.22 6.34 -12.13
N ARG A 126 19.93 6.77 -13.36
CA ARG A 126 19.91 5.88 -14.53
C ARG A 126 21.30 5.48 -15.01
N HIS A 127 22.33 6.18 -14.56
CA HIS A 127 23.74 5.97 -14.87
C HIS A 127 24.49 5.44 -13.64
N ILE A 128 24.09 4.26 -13.19
CA ILE A 128 24.66 3.59 -12.02
C ILE A 128 26.15 3.26 -12.24
N THR A 129 26.96 3.53 -11.20
CA THR A 129 28.39 3.16 -11.19
C THR A 129 28.57 1.71 -10.71
N GLU A 130 29.81 1.18 -10.77
CA GLU A 130 30.11 -0.13 -10.15
C GLU A 130 29.85 -0.10 -8.64
N TYR A 131 30.22 1.00 -7.96
CA TYR A 131 29.89 1.20 -6.55
C TYR A 131 28.39 1.10 -6.28
N GLY A 132 27.56 1.79 -7.07
CA GLY A 132 26.12 1.72 -6.93
C GLY A 132 25.53 0.32 -7.19
N ARG A 133 26.11 -0.45 -8.14
CA ARG A 133 25.72 -1.85 -8.39
C ARG A 133 26.03 -2.75 -7.20
N ASP A 134 27.22 -2.58 -6.61
CA ASP A 134 27.64 -3.32 -5.42
C ASP A 134 26.72 -2.97 -4.23
N LEU A 135 26.40 -1.68 -4.05
CA LEU A 135 25.45 -1.27 -3.02
C LEU A 135 24.05 -1.90 -3.21
N CYS A 136 23.52 -1.91 -4.43
CA CYS A 136 22.22 -2.55 -4.71
C CYS A 136 22.27 -4.05 -4.38
N ARG A 137 23.34 -4.74 -4.79
CA ARG A 137 23.51 -6.18 -4.55
C ARG A 137 23.58 -6.48 -3.05
N HIS A 138 24.46 -5.82 -2.30
CA HIS A 138 24.60 -6.05 -0.86
C HIS A 138 23.32 -5.65 -0.11
N LEU A 139 22.69 -4.53 -0.47
CA LEU A 139 21.43 -4.10 0.15
C LEU A 139 20.33 -5.17 0.01
N THR A 140 20.16 -5.72 -1.20
CA THR A 140 19.11 -6.73 -1.45
C THR A 140 19.46 -8.08 -0.83
N GLU A 141 20.74 -8.48 -0.83
CA GLU A 141 21.23 -9.69 -0.15
C GLU A 141 20.97 -9.62 1.37
N ASP A 142 21.40 -8.53 2.00
CA ASP A 142 21.24 -8.33 3.44
C ASP A 142 19.77 -8.20 3.85
N LEU A 143 18.94 -7.50 3.04
CA LEU A 143 17.51 -7.39 3.27
C LEU A 143 16.83 -8.77 3.16
N ALA A 144 17.20 -9.58 2.16
CA ALA A 144 16.66 -10.92 1.99
C ALA A 144 17.00 -11.82 3.17
N ALA A 145 18.23 -11.73 3.68
CA ALA A 145 18.66 -12.49 4.84
C ALA A 145 17.91 -12.07 6.13
N ALA A 146 17.68 -10.78 6.32
CA ALA A 146 17.03 -10.25 7.51
C ALA A 146 15.50 -10.30 7.45
N LEU A 147 14.92 -9.98 6.29
CA LEU A 147 13.48 -9.76 6.08
C LEU A 147 13.03 -10.27 4.70
N PRO A 148 12.98 -11.58 4.47
CA PRO A 148 12.69 -12.16 3.15
C PRO A 148 11.32 -11.78 2.58
N GLN A 149 10.38 -11.33 3.41
CA GLN A 149 9.04 -10.88 3.00
C GLN A 149 8.96 -9.37 2.74
N CYS A 150 10.06 -8.63 2.90
CA CYS A 150 10.08 -7.21 2.58
C CYS A 150 9.94 -7.00 1.06
N VAL A 151 9.02 -6.15 0.65
CA VAL A 151 8.79 -5.85 -0.77
C VAL A 151 9.68 -4.69 -1.21
N VAL A 152 10.51 -4.93 -2.23
CA VAL A 152 11.29 -3.88 -2.88
C VAL A 152 10.45 -3.22 -3.98
N VAL A 153 10.27 -1.90 -3.92
CA VAL A 153 9.52 -1.12 -4.91
C VAL A 153 10.46 -0.21 -5.68
N SER A 154 10.34 -0.16 -6.99
CA SER A 154 11.08 0.77 -7.84
C SER A 154 10.37 1.02 -9.17
N GLY A 155 11.01 1.76 -10.08
CA GLY A 155 10.40 2.25 -11.29
C GLY A 155 10.72 1.46 -12.57
N LEU A 156 11.43 0.35 -12.49
CA LEU A 156 11.88 -0.43 -13.64
C LEU A 156 12.70 0.39 -14.67
N ALA A 157 13.29 1.52 -14.26
CA ALA A 157 14.14 2.34 -15.10
C ALA A 157 15.56 1.75 -15.22
N TYR A 158 16.36 2.30 -16.13
CA TYR A 158 17.79 1.98 -16.16
C TYR A 158 18.48 2.36 -14.84
N GLY A 159 19.65 1.78 -14.57
CA GLY A 159 20.48 2.10 -13.43
C GLY A 159 20.01 1.45 -12.14
N VAL A 160 19.84 2.21 -11.09
CA VAL A 160 19.53 1.69 -9.74
C VAL A 160 18.25 0.84 -9.74
N ASP A 161 17.18 1.29 -10.38
CA ASP A 161 15.88 0.61 -10.35
C ASP A 161 15.98 -0.84 -10.82
N ILE A 162 16.57 -1.07 -12.00
CA ILE A 162 16.70 -2.43 -12.55
C ILE A 162 17.63 -3.31 -11.71
N HIS A 163 18.69 -2.74 -11.11
CA HIS A 163 19.59 -3.49 -10.24
C HIS A 163 18.92 -3.85 -8.92
N ALA A 164 18.10 -2.98 -8.36
CA ALA A 164 17.29 -3.28 -7.17
C ALA A 164 16.31 -4.42 -7.44
N HIS A 165 15.57 -4.37 -8.58
CA HIS A 165 14.64 -5.44 -8.95
C HIS A 165 15.34 -6.78 -9.17
N ARG A 166 16.46 -6.80 -9.92
CA ARG A 166 17.22 -8.03 -10.16
C ARG A 166 17.78 -8.60 -8.86
N GLY A 167 18.39 -7.75 -8.02
CA GLY A 167 18.90 -8.18 -6.73
C GLY A 167 17.81 -8.78 -5.84
N ALA A 168 16.63 -8.18 -5.77
CA ALA A 168 15.50 -8.74 -5.04
C ALA A 168 15.08 -10.12 -5.60
N LEU A 169 14.90 -10.23 -6.92
CA LEU A 169 14.53 -11.50 -7.58
C LEU A 169 15.60 -12.59 -7.41
N ASP A 170 16.87 -12.23 -7.45
CA ASP A 170 17.98 -13.20 -7.30
C ASP A 170 18.06 -13.76 -5.88
N HIS A 171 17.50 -13.06 -4.89
CA HIS A 171 17.39 -13.51 -3.51
C HIS A 171 15.95 -13.91 -3.10
N ALA A 172 15.09 -14.21 -4.09
CA ALA A 172 13.70 -14.61 -3.88
C ALA A 172 12.86 -13.63 -3.02
N MET A 173 13.22 -12.34 -3.01
CA MET A 173 12.43 -11.29 -2.39
C MET A 173 11.34 -10.80 -3.36
N PRO A 174 10.12 -10.53 -2.89
CA PRO A 174 9.09 -9.91 -3.71
C PRO A 174 9.50 -8.49 -4.13
N THR A 175 9.26 -8.15 -5.39
CA THR A 175 9.56 -6.82 -5.90
C THR A 175 8.46 -6.30 -6.82
N VAL A 176 8.11 -5.02 -6.70
CA VAL A 176 7.05 -4.37 -7.48
C VAL A 176 7.61 -3.24 -8.32
N GLY A 177 7.45 -3.37 -9.63
CA GLY A 177 7.79 -2.34 -10.60
C GLY A 177 6.61 -1.43 -10.86
N VAL A 178 6.71 -0.17 -10.51
CA VAL A 178 5.71 0.85 -10.86
C VAL A 178 6.05 1.41 -12.23
N LEU A 179 5.10 1.38 -13.17
CA LEU A 179 5.34 1.75 -14.57
C LEU A 179 4.72 3.10 -14.90
N ALA A 180 5.32 3.81 -15.87
CA ALA A 180 4.84 5.10 -16.39
C ALA A 180 4.13 4.95 -17.75
N HIS A 181 3.48 3.79 -17.97
CA HIS A 181 2.77 3.42 -19.18
C HIS A 181 1.82 2.25 -18.89
N GLY A 182 0.94 1.90 -19.82
CA GLY A 182 0.03 0.76 -19.68
C GLY A 182 0.75 -0.59 -19.66
N LEU A 183 0.08 -1.62 -19.10
CA LEU A 183 0.63 -2.99 -19.01
C LEU A 183 0.63 -3.76 -20.33
N ASP A 184 0.23 -3.13 -21.44
CA ASP A 184 0.31 -3.67 -22.80
C ASP A 184 1.73 -3.68 -23.38
N ARG A 185 2.67 -3.04 -22.72
CA ARG A 185 4.09 -2.92 -23.13
C ARG A 185 5.04 -2.88 -21.95
N ILE A 186 6.33 -3.06 -22.22
CA ILE A 186 7.40 -2.87 -21.25
C ILE A 186 8.40 -1.84 -21.79
N TYR A 187 8.69 -0.84 -20.98
CA TYR A 187 9.70 0.16 -21.26
C TYR A 187 10.61 0.35 -20.02
N PRO A 188 11.94 0.31 -20.21
CA PRO A 188 12.67 0.04 -21.46
C PRO A 188 12.51 -1.41 -21.92
N ALA A 189 12.54 -1.66 -23.24
CA ALA A 189 12.42 -3.00 -23.82
C ALA A 189 13.52 -3.97 -23.35
N ALA A 190 14.70 -3.43 -23.00
CA ALA A 190 15.82 -4.19 -22.43
C ALA A 190 15.50 -4.84 -21.07
N HIS A 191 14.44 -4.41 -20.39
CA HIS A 191 14.05 -4.95 -19.08
C HIS A 191 12.90 -5.97 -19.17
N ARG A 192 12.54 -6.42 -20.39
CA ARG A 192 11.40 -7.32 -20.62
C ARG A 192 11.51 -8.62 -19.84
N ASP A 193 12.68 -9.25 -19.84
CA ASP A 193 12.90 -10.52 -19.13
C ASP A 193 12.78 -10.35 -17.62
N THR A 194 13.32 -9.26 -17.06
CA THR A 194 13.15 -8.92 -15.64
C THR A 194 11.68 -8.67 -15.32
N ALA A 195 10.96 -7.92 -16.17
CA ALA A 195 9.53 -7.66 -15.99
C ALA A 195 8.69 -8.95 -16.05
N ALA A 196 9.06 -9.92 -16.90
CA ALA A 196 8.40 -11.22 -16.97
C ALA A 196 8.58 -12.00 -15.65
N ARG A 197 9.80 -12.05 -15.10
CA ARG A 197 10.05 -12.64 -13.78
C ARG A 197 9.25 -11.92 -12.69
N MET A 198 9.24 -10.60 -12.69
CA MET A 198 8.47 -9.81 -11.71
C MET A 198 6.97 -10.11 -11.77
N ALA A 199 6.41 -10.38 -12.95
CA ALA A 199 5.00 -10.73 -13.08
C ALA A 199 4.64 -12.07 -12.41
N SER A 200 5.62 -12.99 -12.22
CA SER A 200 5.43 -14.28 -11.57
C SER A 200 5.90 -14.34 -10.11
N GLU A 201 6.97 -13.61 -9.78
CA GLU A 201 7.66 -13.67 -8.49
C GLU A 201 7.48 -12.37 -7.65
N GLY A 202 6.80 -11.35 -8.21
CA GLY A 202 6.62 -10.03 -7.62
C GLY A 202 5.40 -9.33 -8.18
N GLY A 203 5.61 -8.19 -8.89
CA GLY A 203 4.49 -7.49 -9.53
C GLY A 203 4.88 -6.32 -10.42
N LEU A 204 3.96 -5.98 -11.33
CA LEU A 204 3.97 -4.79 -12.15
C LEU A 204 2.72 -3.98 -11.87
N LEU A 205 2.88 -2.71 -11.57
CA LEU A 205 1.82 -1.80 -11.14
C LEU A 205 1.82 -0.54 -12.02
N THR A 206 0.66 -0.04 -12.38
CA THR A 206 0.52 1.24 -13.08
C THR A 206 -0.83 1.89 -12.82
N GLU A 207 -0.90 3.20 -12.96
CA GLU A 207 -2.17 3.96 -13.04
C GLU A 207 -2.64 4.19 -14.48
N TYR A 208 -1.82 3.81 -15.47
CA TYR A 208 -2.08 4.12 -16.86
C TYR A 208 -2.78 2.98 -17.59
N VAL A 209 -3.80 3.32 -18.36
CA VAL A 209 -4.51 2.37 -19.24
C VAL A 209 -3.64 1.92 -20.42
N THR A 210 -4.06 0.86 -21.08
CA THR A 210 -3.44 0.37 -22.33
C THR A 210 -3.35 1.46 -23.41
N GLY A 211 -2.34 1.36 -24.27
CA GLY A 211 -2.07 2.36 -25.31
C GLY A 211 -1.35 3.61 -24.80
N THR A 212 -1.19 3.81 -23.49
CA THR A 212 -0.42 4.93 -22.95
C THR A 212 1.06 4.76 -23.27
N VAL A 213 1.61 5.70 -24.03
CA VAL A 213 3.03 5.72 -24.43
C VAL A 213 3.88 6.36 -23.35
N PRO A 214 5.08 5.85 -23.05
CA PRO A 214 5.98 6.46 -22.08
C PRO A 214 6.37 7.88 -22.48
N GLU A 215 6.07 8.85 -21.62
CA GLU A 215 6.41 10.26 -21.80
C GLU A 215 7.10 10.80 -20.55
N ARG A 216 7.92 11.86 -20.72
CA ARG A 216 8.70 12.44 -19.61
C ARG A 216 7.82 12.83 -18.40
N GLY A 217 6.65 13.39 -18.66
CA GLY A 217 5.70 13.79 -17.61
C GLY A 217 5.21 12.60 -16.77
N TYR A 218 4.92 11.47 -17.44
CA TYR A 218 4.42 10.26 -16.77
C TYR A 218 5.47 9.61 -15.85
N PHE A 219 6.76 9.69 -16.20
CA PHE A 219 7.82 9.21 -15.29
C PHE A 219 7.89 10.02 -14.00
N LEU A 220 7.68 11.33 -14.08
CA LEU A 220 7.67 12.19 -12.90
C LEU A 220 6.40 11.98 -12.07
N ALA A 221 5.25 11.90 -12.72
CA ALA A 221 3.96 11.64 -12.06
C ALA A 221 3.95 10.28 -11.35
N ARG A 222 4.47 9.22 -12.00
CA ARG A 222 4.57 7.88 -11.43
C ARG A 222 5.35 7.81 -10.13
N ASN A 223 6.38 8.65 -9.97
CA ASN A 223 7.26 8.62 -8.81
C ASN A 223 6.51 8.81 -7.48
N ARG A 224 5.36 9.49 -7.49
CA ARG A 224 4.50 9.62 -6.31
C ARG A 224 3.94 8.28 -5.83
N ILE A 225 3.69 7.36 -6.75
CA ILE A 225 3.21 6.01 -6.41
C ILE A 225 4.32 5.22 -5.73
N VAL A 226 5.56 5.30 -6.25
CA VAL A 226 6.72 4.64 -5.62
C VAL A 226 6.94 5.15 -4.20
N ALA A 227 6.93 6.47 -4.00
CA ALA A 227 7.10 7.09 -2.69
C ALA A 227 5.92 6.79 -1.75
N GLY A 228 4.68 6.90 -2.25
CA GLY A 228 3.47 6.82 -1.44
C GLY A 228 3.13 5.41 -0.96
N MET A 229 3.51 4.36 -1.71
CA MET A 229 3.17 2.99 -1.34
C MET A 229 4.22 2.30 -0.45
N THR A 230 5.30 2.98 -0.07
CA THR A 230 6.40 2.40 0.71
C THR A 230 6.54 3.05 2.08
N ASP A 231 7.14 2.34 3.02
CA ASP A 231 7.43 2.84 4.37
C ASP A 231 8.59 3.83 4.35
N ALA A 232 9.57 3.58 3.48
CA ALA A 232 10.74 4.44 3.33
C ALA A 232 11.32 4.38 1.92
N THR A 233 12.10 5.40 1.57
CA THR A 233 12.79 5.52 0.28
C THR A 233 14.29 5.53 0.48
N ILE A 234 15.01 4.61 -0.19
CA ILE A 234 16.48 4.51 -0.17
C ILE A 234 17.02 5.04 -1.50
N VAL A 235 17.84 6.08 -1.44
CA VAL A 235 18.55 6.64 -2.59
C VAL A 235 19.96 6.07 -2.62
N VAL A 236 20.26 5.21 -3.62
CA VAL A 236 21.56 4.53 -3.72
C VAL A 236 22.61 5.44 -4.33
N GLU A 237 22.32 6.02 -5.48
CA GLU A 237 23.16 7.02 -6.15
C GLU A 237 22.28 8.07 -6.82
N SER A 238 22.72 9.32 -6.82
CA SER A 238 22.05 10.40 -7.54
C SER A 238 23.01 11.50 -7.95
N ALA A 239 22.88 11.97 -9.19
CA ALA A 239 23.49 13.24 -9.57
C ALA A 239 22.81 14.41 -8.84
N ARG A 240 23.43 15.58 -8.90
CA ARG A 240 22.93 16.83 -8.30
C ARG A 240 21.48 17.17 -8.70
N VAL A 241 21.06 16.74 -9.89
CA VAL A 241 19.70 16.89 -10.41
C VAL A 241 19.26 15.55 -11.01
N GLY A 242 18.07 15.05 -10.64
CA GLY A 242 17.57 13.79 -11.16
C GLY A 242 16.22 13.38 -10.61
N GLY A 243 15.59 12.40 -11.26
CA GLY A 243 14.26 11.90 -10.87
C GLY A 243 14.24 11.28 -9.47
N ALA A 244 15.34 10.67 -9.03
CA ALA A 244 15.45 10.10 -7.69
C ALA A 244 15.27 11.17 -6.59
N LEU A 245 15.81 12.38 -6.79
CA LEU A 245 15.62 13.48 -5.83
C LEU A 245 14.16 13.96 -5.78
N SER A 246 13.43 13.89 -6.91
CA SER A 246 11.99 14.16 -6.94
C SER A 246 11.22 13.13 -6.12
N THR A 247 11.55 11.85 -6.26
CA THR A 247 10.91 10.76 -5.48
C THR A 247 11.23 10.91 -3.99
N ALA A 248 12.49 11.21 -3.64
CA ALA A 248 12.89 11.46 -2.26
C ALA A 248 12.14 12.65 -1.63
N ARG A 249 11.91 13.72 -2.39
CA ARG A 249 11.11 14.85 -1.93
C ARG A 249 9.64 14.44 -1.71
N LEU A 250 9.03 13.71 -2.66
CA LEU A 250 7.66 13.21 -2.53
C LEU A 250 7.50 12.31 -1.30
N ALA A 251 8.49 11.44 -1.01
CA ALA A 251 8.49 10.62 0.19
C ALA A 251 8.43 11.49 1.47
N GLN A 252 9.25 12.57 1.53
CA GLN A 252 9.19 13.52 2.64
C GLN A 252 7.84 14.26 2.72
N ASP A 253 7.29 14.68 1.57
CA ASP A 253 5.99 15.36 1.50
C ASP A 253 4.83 14.43 1.98
N TYR A 254 5.04 13.11 1.99
CA TYR A 254 4.12 12.08 2.51
C TYR A 254 4.51 11.56 3.91
N ASP A 255 5.40 12.25 4.62
CA ASP A 255 5.90 11.84 5.95
C ASP A 255 6.52 10.44 5.96
N ARG A 256 7.23 10.06 4.86
CA ARG A 256 7.98 8.81 4.77
C ARG A 256 9.46 9.05 4.96
N ASP A 257 10.13 8.14 5.65
CA ASP A 257 11.57 8.20 5.87
C ASP A 257 12.36 8.15 4.56
N VAL A 258 13.44 8.93 4.49
CA VAL A 258 14.36 8.93 3.36
C VAL A 258 15.77 8.59 3.85
N PHE A 259 16.38 7.60 3.21
CA PHE A 259 17.74 7.17 3.44
C PHE A 259 18.60 7.44 2.21
N ALA A 260 19.87 7.71 2.39
CA ALA A 260 20.80 7.86 1.28
C ALA A 260 22.17 7.25 1.60
N PHE A 261 22.71 6.50 0.65
CA PHE A 261 24.09 6.06 0.72
C PHE A 261 25.01 7.22 0.42
N PRO A 262 26.05 7.46 1.24
CA PRO A 262 27.04 8.46 0.96
C PRO A 262 27.95 7.99 -0.19
N GLY A 263 28.48 8.92 -0.94
CA GLY A 263 29.48 8.62 -1.93
C GLY A 263 30.66 9.60 -1.84
N ARG A 264 31.69 9.36 -2.68
CA ARG A 264 32.91 10.14 -2.68
C ARG A 264 32.62 11.60 -3.07
N VAL A 265 33.24 12.53 -2.37
CA VAL A 265 33.20 13.97 -2.71
C VAL A 265 33.81 14.18 -4.09
N GLY A 266 33.09 14.86 -4.97
CA GLY A 266 33.51 15.12 -6.35
C GLY A 266 33.01 14.12 -7.37
N ASP A 267 32.42 12.98 -6.95
CA ASP A 267 31.81 12.03 -7.89
C ASP A 267 30.41 12.52 -8.32
N PRO A 268 30.16 12.65 -9.65
CA PRO A 268 28.92 13.25 -10.15
C PRO A 268 27.67 12.56 -9.68
N TYR A 269 27.67 11.24 -9.49
CA TYR A 269 26.49 10.46 -9.07
C TYR A 269 26.40 10.27 -7.56
N SER A 270 27.35 10.80 -6.79
CA SER A 270 27.30 10.87 -5.34
C SER A 270 26.76 12.22 -4.83
N GLU A 271 26.82 13.27 -5.67
CA GLU A 271 26.50 14.64 -5.26
C GLU A 271 25.08 14.80 -4.76
N GLY A 272 24.09 14.15 -5.39
CA GLY A 272 22.70 14.21 -4.99
C GLY A 272 22.46 13.58 -3.61
N CYS A 273 22.99 12.39 -3.36
CA CYS A 273 22.91 11.71 -2.06
C CYS A 273 23.59 12.53 -0.96
N ASN A 274 24.84 12.99 -1.22
CA ASN A 274 25.58 13.80 -0.27
C ASN A 274 24.86 15.13 0.06
N ASN A 275 24.17 15.72 -0.91
CA ASN A 275 23.37 16.93 -0.71
C ASN A 275 22.10 16.65 0.12
N LEU A 276 21.41 15.52 -0.08
CA LEU A 276 20.27 15.11 0.76
C LEU A 276 20.72 14.95 2.21
N ILE A 277 21.83 14.24 2.44
CA ILE A 277 22.39 14.02 3.78
C ILE A 277 22.79 15.34 4.43
N ARG A 278 23.54 16.17 3.71
CA ARG A 278 24.01 17.48 4.22
C ARG A 278 22.87 18.42 4.59
N ALA A 279 21.77 18.36 3.85
CA ALA A 279 20.59 19.17 4.10
C ALA A 279 19.64 18.55 5.14
N SER A 280 20.02 17.45 5.80
CA SER A 280 19.19 16.68 6.72
C SER A 280 17.83 16.23 6.10
N ARG A 281 17.85 15.99 4.78
CA ARG A 281 16.70 15.48 4.02
C ARG A 281 16.74 13.97 3.81
N ALA A 282 17.85 13.34 4.17
CA ALA A 282 17.97 11.89 4.22
C ALA A 282 18.91 11.51 5.36
N THR A 283 18.56 10.42 6.04
CA THR A 283 19.46 9.79 6.99
C THR A 283 20.55 9.05 6.24
N LEU A 284 21.82 9.26 6.62
CA LEU A 284 22.95 8.53 6.08
C LEU A 284 22.84 7.06 6.49
N VAL A 285 22.97 6.17 5.54
CA VAL A 285 23.05 4.72 5.75
C VAL A 285 24.22 4.15 4.97
N THR A 286 24.84 3.10 5.49
CA THR A 286 25.95 2.39 4.85
C THR A 286 25.65 0.92 4.59
N SER A 287 24.52 0.43 5.15
CA SER A 287 24.12 -0.96 5.08
C SER A 287 22.60 -1.11 5.23
N ALA A 288 22.08 -2.30 4.94
CA ALA A 288 20.70 -2.66 5.26
C ALA A 288 20.44 -2.59 6.78
N ALA A 289 21.42 -2.97 7.60
CA ALA A 289 21.31 -2.93 9.05
C ALA A 289 21.00 -1.53 9.59
N ASP A 290 21.60 -0.47 8.99
CA ASP A 290 21.33 0.92 9.37
C ASP A 290 19.87 1.29 9.08
N VAL A 291 19.33 0.87 7.91
CA VAL A 291 17.93 1.09 7.52
C VAL A 291 16.99 0.39 8.50
N LEU A 292 17.25 -0.88 8.80
CA LEU A 292 16.44 -1.68 9.72
C LEU A 292 16.47 -1.10 11.14
N ALA A 293 17.62 -0.66 11.61
CA ALA A 293 17.76 -0.03 12.92
C ALA A 293 16.99 1.30 13.00
N ALA A 294 17.10 2.16 11.97
CA ALA A 294 16.39 3.44 11.91
C ALA A 294 14.86 3.24 11.90
N LEU A 295 14.36 2.26 11.13
CA LEU A 295 12.94 1.91 11.06
C LEU A 295 12.47 1.06 12.26
N LYS A 296 13.37 0.67 13.14
CA LYS A 296 13.11 -0.23 14.27
C LYS A 296 12.50 -1.57 13.83
N TRP A 297 12.92 -2.07 12.66
CA TRP A 297 12.47 -3.34 12.15
C TRP A 297 13.36 -4.48 12.65
N THR A 298 12.74 -5.46 13.30
CA THR A 298 13.42 -6.66 13.77
C THR A 298 12.79 -7.90 13.12
N ALA A 299 13.59 -8.95 12.91
CA ALA A 299 13.09 -10.23 12.39
C ALA A 299 12.05 -10.89 13.32
N GLU A 300 12.07 -10.57 14.61
CA GLU A 300 11.10 -11.09 15.57
C GLU A 300 9.69 -10.53 15.34
N GLN A 301 9.58 -9.34 14.78
CA GLN A 301 8.29 -8.73 14.45
C GLN A 301 7.60 -9.41 13.26
N ASP A 302 8.31 -10.21 12.44
CA ASP A 302 7.76 -10.95 11.31
C ASP A 302 7.36 -12.39 11.64
N LYS A 303 7.65 -12.85 12.82
CA LYS A 303 6.94 -14.05 13.30
C LYS A 303 5.46 -13.72 13.19
N PRO A 304 4.64 -14.56 12.48
CA PRO A 304 3.20 -14.35 12.50
C PRO A 304 2.89 -14.12 13.96
N ALA A 305 2.19 -13.04 14.26
CA ALA A 305 1.73 -12.81 15.61
C ALA A 305 1.10 -14.15 15.97
N THR A 306 1.83 -15.00 16.67
CA THR A 306 1.22 -16.05 17.44
C THR A 306 0.14 -15.26 18.10
N VAL A 307 -1.13 -15.51 17.68
CA VAL A 307 -2.27 -14.87 18.28
C VAL A 307 -1.87 -14.86 19.71
N GLN A 308 -1.44 -13.68 20.19
CA GLN A 308 -1.18 -13.50 21.57
C GLN A 308 -2.55 -13.84 22.06
N ARG A 309 -2.75 -15.11 22.44
CA ARG A 309 -3.81 -15.45 23.35
C ARG A 309 -3.60 -14.38 24.38
N GLU A 310 -4.44 -13.34 24.28
CA GLU A 310 -4.52 -12.36 25.34
C GLU A 310 -4.43 -13.24 26.55
N LEU A 311 -3.43 -12.99 27.39
CA LEU A 311 -3.33 -13.62 28.69
C LEU A 311 -4.64 -13.23 29.35
N PHE A 312 -5.68 -14.02 29.04
CA PHE A 312 -6.86 -13.98 29.85
C PHE A 312 -6.32 -14.26 31.25
N PRO A 313 -6.46 -13.34 32.19
CA PRO A 313 -6.06 -13.60 33.55
C PRO A 313 -6.66 -14.94 33.92
N ASP A 314 -5.90 -15.88 34.51
CA ASP A 314 -6.32 -17.25 34.78
C ASP A 314 -7.79 -17.28 35.17
N LEU A 315 -8.63 -17.70 34.22
CA LEU A 315 -10.09 -17.75 34.39
C LEU A 315 -10.38 -19.02 35.17
N SER A 316 -11.10 -18.89 36.26
CA SER A 316 -11.64 -20.05 36.94
C SER A 316 -12.61 -20.82 36.01
N PRO A 317 -12.87 -22.11 36.27
CA PRO A 317 -13.80 -22.89 35.43
C PRO A 317 -15.19 -22.27 35.29
N ASP A 318 -15.68 -21.55 36.29
CA ASP A 318 -16.95 -20.84 36.23
C ASP A 318 -16.87 -19.57 35.38
N GLU A 319 -15.76 -18.81 35.45
CA GLU A 319 -15.50 -17.64 34.61
C GLU A 319 -15.41 -18.05 33.14
N THR A 320 -14.76 -19.16 32.83
CA THR A 320 -14.67 -19.71 31.48
C THR A 320 -16.07 -19.99 30.93
N ARG A 321 -16.97 -20.58 31.69
CA ARG A 321 -18.36 -20.84 31.26
C ARG A 321 -19.13 -19.56 30.92
N VAL A 322 -18.90 -18.47 31.67
CA VAL A 322 -19.53 -17.16 31.40
C VAL A 322 -18.94 -16.54 30.15
N VAL A 323 -17.62 -16.64 29.94
CA VAL A 323 -16.93 -16.16 28.73
C VAL A 323 -17.39 -16.95 27.51
N ASP A 324 -17.45 -18.28 27.59
CA ASP A 324 -17.95 -19.14 26.50
C ASP A 324 -19.38 -18.79 26.12
N ALA A 325 -20.25 -18.52 27.10
CA ALA A 325 -21.60 -18.06 26.82
C ALA A 325 -21.60 -16.74 26.02
N LEU A 326 -20.71 -15.79 26.37
CA LEU A 326 -20.56 -14.50 25.69
C LEU A 326 -19.88 -14.58 24.31
N THR A 327 -19.29 -15.71 23.94
CA THR A 327 -18.78 -15.92 22.58
C THR A 327 -19.86 -16.28 21.57
N THR A 328 -21.04 -16.74 22.05
CA THR A 328 -22.12 -17.20 21.17
C THR A 328 -22.85 -16.07 20.47
N GLU A 329 -22.96 -14.91 21.10
CA GLU A 329 -23.64 -13.72 20.56
C GLU A 329 -22.88 -12.46 21.01
N GLU A 330 -22.85 -11.42 20.18
CA GLU A 330 -22.09 -10.19 20.43
C GLU A 330 -22.53 -9.43 21.69
N ARG A 331 -23.82 -9.56 22.07
CA ARG A 331 -24.43 -8.89 23.22
C ARG A 331 -25.45 -9.81 23.89
N LEU A 332 -25.29 -10.08 25.17
CA LEU A 332 -26.19 -10.94 25.92
C LEU A 332 -26.73 -10.27 27.17
N SER A 333 -28.00 -10.50 27.50
CA SER A 333 -28.56 -10.15 28.80
C SER A 333 -28.10 -11.14 29.88
N ILE A 334 -28.04 -10.67 31.12
CA ILE A 334 -27.65 -11.54 32.26
C ILE A 334 -28.48 -12.83 32.35
N SER A 335 -29.78 -12.77 32.05
CA SER A 335 -30.67 -13.95 32.03
C SER A 335 -30.28 -14.94 30.94
N ARG A 336 -29.83 -14.45 29.77
CA ARG A 336 -29.40 -15.30 28.68
C ARG A 336 -28.04 -15.95 28.98
N ILE A 337 -27.11 -15.18 29.61
CA ILE A 337 -25.84 -15.70 30.09
C ILE A 337 -26.05 -16.78 31.14
N GLN A 338 -26.99 -16.58 32.08
CA GLN A 338 -27.37 -17.58 33.06
C GLN A 338 -27.81 -18.89 32.40
N THR A 339 -28.71 -18.80 31.41
CA THR A 339 -29.20 -19.97 30.68
C THR A 339 -28.09 -20.74 29.98
N LEU A 340 -27.18 -20.03 29.30
CA LEU A 340 -26.12 -20.62 28.51
C LEU A 340 -24.99 -21.19 29.39
N SER A 341 -24.58 -20.48 30.45
CA SER A 341 -23.54 -20.91 31.38
C SER A 341 -24.00 -22.00 32.35
N ARG A 342 -25.32 -22.20 32.51
CA ARG A 342 -25.94 -23.11 33.48
C ARG A 342 -25.51 -22.85 34.93
N LEU A 343 -25.23 -21.60 35.26
CA LEU A 343 -24.84 -21.17 36.61
C LEU A 343 -26.01 -20.45 37.28
N PRO A 344 -26.11 -20.50 38.64
CA PRO A 344 -27.11 -19.73 39.39
C PRO A 344 -26.95 -18.22 39.16
N PHE A 345 -28.07 -17.47 39.11
CA PHE A 345 -28.09 -16.03 38.85
C PHE A 345 -27.08 -15.22 39.71
N ASN A 346 -27.08 -15.47 41.04
CA ASN A 346 -26.18 -14.78 41.93
C ASN A 346 -24.70 -15.03 41.58
N ARG A 347 -24.40 -16.25 41.14
CA ARG A 347 -23.02 -16.61 40.73
C ARG A 347 -22.64 -15.92 39.41
N VAL A 348 -23.53 -15.89 38.41
CA VAL A 348 -23.32 -15.19 37.14
C VAL A 348 -23.08 -13.69 37.39
N ASN A 349 -23.88 -13.06 38.25
CA ASN A 349 -23.72 -11.64 38.57
C ASN A 349 -22.37 -11.32 39.20
N GLN A 350 -21.92 -12.15 40.16
CA GLN A 350 -20.63 -12.03 40.80
C GLN A 350 -19.48 -12.20 39.79
N LEU A 351 -19.58 -13.19 38.90
CA LEU A 351 -18.56 -13.47 37.90
C LEU A 351 -18.49 -12.38 36.85
N LEU A 352 -19.61 -11.83 36.39
CA LEU A 352 -19.65 -10.71 35.46
C LEU A 352 -18.96 -9.48 36.04
N PHE A 353 -19.19 -9.17 37.32
CA PHE A 353 -18.49 -8.06 37.99
C PHE A 353 -16.97 -8.33 38.06
N THR A 354 -16.56 -9.55 38.41
CA THR A 354 -15.13 -9.92 38.44
C THR A 354 -14.49 -9.84 37.06
N LEU A 355 -15.17 -10.34 36.02
CA LEU A 355 -14.70 -10.30 34.63
C LEU A 355 -14.64 -8.88 34.09
N GLU A 356 -15.53 -7.99 34.51
CA GLU A 356 -15.47 -6.57 34.17
C GLU A 356 -14.27 -5.88 34.81
N LEU A 357 -13.97 -6.15 36.10
CA LEU A 357 -12.75 -5.69 36.76
C LEU A 357 -11.47 -6.24 36.10
N LYS A 358 -11.50 -7.48 35.62
CA LYS A 358 -10.40 -8.09 34.86
C LYS A 358 -10.29 -7.54 33.41
N GLY A 359 -11.20 -6.68 32.97
CA GLY A 359 -11.21 -6.12 31.61
C GLY A 359 -11.60 -7.12 30.51
N VAL A 360 -12.22 -8.23 30.87
CA VAL A 360 -12.67 -9.29 29.93
C VAL A 360 -14.05 -9.01 29.38
N VAL A 361 -14.93 -8.40 30.17
CA VAL A 361 -16.34 -8.13 29.84
C VAL A 361 -16.65 -6.66 30.08
N ARG A 362 -17.58 -6.09 29.35
CA ARG A 362 -18.14 -4.74 29.56
C ARG A 362 -19.63 -4.80 29.76
N ALA A 363 -20.12 -4.18 30.83
CA ALA A 363 -21.54 -3.91 31.02
C ALA A 363 -22.03 -2.77 30.11
N LEU A 364 -23.20 -2.93 29.54
CA LEU A 364 -23.90 -1.95 28.71
C LEU A 364 -25.24 -1.58 29.40
N PRO A 365 -25.83 -0.42 29.06
CA PRO A 365 -27.14 -0.05 29.59
C PRO A 365 -28.20 -1.15 29.33
N GLY A 366 -29.07 -1.38 30.32
CA GLY A 366 -30.12 -2.40 30.24
C GLY A 366 -29.73 -3.80 30.69
N GLY A 367 -28.62 -3.97 31.43
CA GLY A 367 -28.20 -5.28 31.94
C GLY A 367 -27.68 -6.22 30.85
N ILE A 368 -27.11 -5.64 29.81
CA ILE A 368 -26.50 -6.34 28.66
C ILE A 368 -24.99 -6.35 28.85
N TYR A 369 -24.35 -7.45 28.47
CA TYR A 369 -22.89 -7.63 28.57
C TYR A 369 -22.31 -8.04 27.22
N ARG A 370 -21.06 -7.63 26.96
CA ARG A 370 -20.28 -8.06 25.80
C ARG A 370 -18.83 -8.38 26.19
N LEU A 371 -18.19 -9.27 25.43
CA LEU A 371 -16.74 -9.47 25.51
C LEU A 371 -15.99 -8.21 25.03
N LEU A 372 -14.95 -7.83 25.72
CA LEU A 372 -13.93 -6.90 25.23
C LEU A 372 -12.94 -7.73 24.43
N ARG A 373 -12.90 -7.53 23.11
CA ARG A 373 -11.89 -8.09 22.20
C ARG A 373 -10.64 -7.26 22.22
#